data_d73267784b680db15b57f5493b2988d2
#
_entry.id   d73267784b680db15b57f5493b2988d2
#
_cell.length_a   1.000
_cell.length_b   1.000
_cell.length_c   1.000
_cell.angle_alpha   90.00
_cell.angle_beta   90.00
_cell.angle_gamma   90.00
#
_symmetry.space_group_name_H-M   'P 1'
#
loop_
_entity.id
_entity.type
_entity.pdbx_description
1 polymer ?
#
loop_
_entity_poly.entity_id
_entity_poly.type
_entity_poly.pdbx_seq_one_letter_code
_entity_poly.pdbx_strand_id
1 'polypeptide(L)'
;MAQVAIARKFLIPPALTAVILDDSDIRLIMGSRGELKTTTAYQAWILEGELTPAAHRPYRVIVVRDSLVNLQRTTMETLREMEGRGLRVRWRDAGGHHEALVEGNLVQFFFLGMDHLRDLNKFQGFGAGGLWIE
;
A
#
# COMPACT_ATOMS: atom_id res chain seq x y z
N MET A 1 21.26 2.27 -0.20
CA MET A 1 20.14 1.82 0.57
C MET A 1 18.86 1.94 -0.25
N ALA A 2 18.23 0.80 -0.51
CA ALA A 2 17.11 0.71 -1.45
C ALA A 2 15.90 1.53 -1.02
N GLN A 3 15.54 1.55 0.27
CA GLN A 3 14.40 2.30 0.76
C GLN A 3 14.54 3.81 0.55
N VAL A 4 15.74 4.35 0.67
CA VAL A 4 16.00 5.77 0.42
C VAL A 4 15.87 6.08 -1.07
N ALA A 5 16.36 5.18 -1.93
CA ALA A 5 16.26 5.34 -3.39
C ALA A 5 14.80 5.30 -3.85
N ILE A 6 13.98 4.39 -3.31
CA ILE A 6 12.55 4.32 -3.64
C ILE A 6 11.81 5.57 -3.17
N ALA A 7 12.03 6.02 -1.94
CA ALA A 7 11.39 7.21 -1.41
C ALA A 7 11.70 8.46 -2.25
N ARG A 8 12.88 8.54 -2.87
CA ARG A 8 13.29 9.66 -3.72
C ARG A 8 12.65 9.66 -5.10
N LYS A 9 12.08 8.55 -5.56
CA LYS A 9 11.39 8.48 -6.86
C LYS A 9 10.13 9.32 -6.90
N PHE A 10 9.53 9.59 -5.76
CA PHE A 10 8.23 10.25 -5.67
C PHE A 10 8.34 11.49 -4.81
N LEU A 11 7.59 12.52 -5.19
CA LEU A 11 7.55 13.75 -4.43
C LEU A 11 6.80 13.51 -3.12
N ILE A 12 7.52 13.63 -2.00
CA ILE A 12 6.96 13.52 -0.66
C ILE A 12 7.17 14.85 0.04
N PRO A 13 6.12 15.55 0.47
CA PRO A 13 6.28 16.77 1.25
C PRO A 13 7.11 16.52 2.52
N PRO A 14 8.00 17.45 2.92
CA PRO A 14 8.85 17.25 4.11
C PRO A 14 8.06 16.88 5.36
N ALA A 15 6.87 17.45 5.55
CA ALA A 15 6.00 17.14 6.69
C ALA A 15 5.57 15.69 6.74
N LEU A 16 5.50 14.99 5.60
CA LEU A 16 5.08 13.60 5.51
C LEU A 16 6.26 12.63 5.52
N THR A 17 7.49 13.11 5.38
CA THR A 17 8.69 12.24 5.41
C THR A 17 8.81 11.50 6.74
N ALA A 18 8.44 12.16 7.83
CA ALA A 18 8.47 11.56 9.16
C ALA A 18 7.57 10.32 9.27
N VAL A 19 6.45 10.29 8.53
CA VAL A 19 5.53 9.14 8.52
C VAL A 19 6.20 7.91 7.92
N ILE A 20 6.98 8.10 6.86
CA ILE A 20 7.70 7.00 6.20
C ILE A 20 8.74 6.39 7.13
N LEU A 21 9.42 7.23 7.91
CA LEU A 21 10.50 6.81 8.79
C LEU A 21 10.03 6.39 10.20
N ASP A 22 8.75 6.63 10.51
CA ASP A 22 8.17 6.26 11.80
C ASP A 22 8.03 4.73 11.88
N ASP A 23 8.42 4.14 12.99
CA ASP A 23 8.34 2.70 13.26
C ASP A 23 7.22 2.32 14.24
N SER A 24 6.33 3.27 14.55
CA SER A 24 5.18 3.01 15.42
C SER A 24 4.22 2.00 14.77
N ASP A 25 3.57 1.19 15.60
CA ASP A 25 2.61 0.18 15.15
C ASP A 25 1.38 0.82 14.49
N ILE A 26 0.98 2.00 14.95
CA ILE A 26 -0.16 2.74 14.40
C ILE A 26 0.31 4.12 13.98
N ARG A 27 0.00 4.48 12.73
CA ARG A 27 0.31 5.80 12.16
C ARG A 27 -0.96 6.41 11.61
N LEU A 28 -1.20 7.66 11.95
CA LEU A 28 -2.34 8.42 11.46
C LEU A 28 -1.86 9.62 10.64
N ILE A 29 -2.30 9.68 9.39
CA ILE A 29 -1.98 10.80 8.50
C ILE A 29 -3.25 11.61 8.29
N MET A 30 -3.20 12.88 8.68
CA MET A 30 -4.30 13.81 8.51
C MET A 30 -3.83 14.98 7.65
N GLY A 31 -4.74 15.52 6.84
CA GLY A 31 -4.45 16.65 5.99
C GLY A 31 -5.55 16.88 4.95
N SER A 32 -5.44 17.93 4.20
CA SER A 32 -6.40 18.25 3.14
C SER A 32 -6.20 17.37 1.91
N ARG A 33 -7.16 17.39 1.01
CA ARG A 33 -7.05 16.68 -0.27
C ARG A 33 -5.86 17.20 -1.07
N GLY A 34 -5.20 16.31 -1.79
CA GLY A 34 -4.11 16.68 -2.69
C GLY A 34 -2.74 16.82 -2.03
N GLU A 35 -2.61 16.47 -0.74
CA GLU A 35 -1.34 16.57 -0.02
C GLU A 35 -0.46 15.31 -0.14
N LEU A 36 -0.69 14.47 -1.12
CA LEU A 36 0.08 13.26 -1.39
C LEU A 36 0.10 12.25 -0.23
N LYS A 37 -0.93 12.24 0.61
CA LYS A 37 -1.01 11.32 1.74
C LYS A 37 -1.00 9.84 1.31
N THR A 38 -1.75 9.52 0.26
CA THR A 38 -1.83 8.15 -0.26
C THR A 38 -0.50 7.70 -0.83
N THR A 39 0.18 8.56 -1.60
CA THR A 39 1.53 8.27 -2.11
C THR A 39 2.50 8.03 -0.96
N THR A 40 2.43 8.85 0.08
CA THR A 40 3.27 8.70 1.28
C THR A 40 3.00 7.37 1.99
N ALA A 41 1.73 6.98 2.11
CA ALA A 41 1.37 5.70 2.72
C ALA A 41 1.96 4.53 1.92
N TYR A 42 1.87 4.55 0.60
CA TYR A 42 2.51 3.53 -0.24
C TYR A 42 4.01 3.45 0.00
N GLN A 43 4.69 4.61 0.09
CA GLN A 43 6.13 4.63 0.35
C GLN A 43 6.47 4.01 1.71
N ALA A 44 5.65 4.28 2.72
CA ALA A 44 5.84 3.68 4.05
C ALA A 44 5.72 2.15 4.01
N TRP A 45 4.72 1.63 3.30
CA TRP A 45 4.55 0.17 3.15
C TRP A 45 5.67 -0.47 2.31
N ILE A 46 6.13 0.22 1.28
CA ILE A 46 7.28 -0.26 0.47
C ILE A 46 8.52 -0.35 1.35
N LEU A 47 8.75 0.62 2.21
CA LEU A 47 9.85 0.58 3.17
C LEU A 47 9.74 -0.62 4.10
N GLU A 48 8.54 -0.91 4.61
CA GLU A 48 8.32 -2.12 5.44
C GLU A 48 8.68 -3.39 4.67
N GLY A 49 8.34 -3.46 3.40
CA GLY A 49 8.73 -4.58 2.54
C GLY A 49 10.25 -4.70 2.41
N GLU A 50 10.95 -3.58 2.25
CA GLU A 50 12.41 -3.57 2.15
C GLU A 50 13.10 -3.97 3.46
N LEU A 51 12.50 -3.63 4.58
CA LEU A 51 13.00 -4.03 5.91
C LEU A 51 12.68 -5.48 6.25
N THR A 52 11.78 -6.11 5.50
CA THR A 52 11.42 -7.52 5.70
C THR A 52 12.47 -8.42 5.06
N PRO A 53 12.97 -9.44 5.79
CA PRO A 53 13.89 -10.41 5.21
C PRO A 53 13.33 -11.08 3.94
N ALA A 54 14.18 -11.34 2.95
CA ALA A 54 13.76 -11.89 1.66
C ALA A 54 12.95 -13.19 1.80
N ALA A 55 13.27 -14.03 2.79
CA ALA A 55 12.55 -15.28 3.03
C ALA A 55 11.10 -15.07 3.49
N HIS A 56 10.75 -13.88 3.97
CA HIS A 56 9.41 -13.55 4.46
C HIS A 56 8.65 -12.58 3.55
N ARG A 57 9.18 -12.33 2.35
CA ARG A 57 8.50 -11.49 1.35
C ARG A 57 7.52 -12.31 0.52
N PRO A 58 6.46 -11.68 0.00
CA PRO A 58 6.16 -10.25 0.09
C PRO A 58 5.59 -9.87 1.46
N TYR A 59 5.80 -8.62 1.86
CA TYR A 59 5.11 -8.04 3.00
C TYR A 59 3.67 -7.76 2.56
N ARG A 60 2.69 -8.31 3.28
CA ARG A 60 1.29 -8.28 2.86
C ARG A 60 0.50 -7.21 3.61
N VAL A 61 -0.20 -6.37 2.86
CA VAL A 61 -1.00 -5.27 3.39
C VAL A 61 -2.43 -5.41 2.88
N ILE A 62 -3.39 -5.41 3.80
CA ILE A 62 -4.81 -5.35 3.46
C ILE A 62 -5.22 -3.88 3.46
N VAL A 63 -5.75 -3.40 2.33
CA VAL A 63 -6.21 -2.02 2.16
C VAL A 63 -7.73 -2.03 2.10
N VAL A 64 -8.38 -1.34 3.02
CA VAL A 64 -9.84 -1.29 3.10
C VAL A 64 -10.37 0.13 2.98
N ARG A 65 -11.52 0.25 2.34
CA ARG A 65 -12.30 1.46 2.24
C ARG A 65 -13.79 1.09 2.18
N ASP A 66 -14.67 2.08 2.27
CA ASP A 66 -16.11 1.91 2.24
C ASP A 66 -16.62 1.05 1.07
N SER A 67 -16.03 1.20 -0.11
CA SER A 67 -16.38 0.38 -1.27
C SER A 67 -15.18 0.10 -2.16
N LEU A 68 -15.26 -1.01 -2.90
CA LEU A 68 -14.24 -1.36 -3.89
C LEU A 68 -14.18 -0.33 -5.01
N VAL A 69 -15.32 0.23 -5.43
CA VAL A 69 -15.37 1.27 -6.45
C VAL A 69 -14.58 2.51 -6.01
N ASN A 70 -14.72 2.92 -4.74
CA ASN A 70 -13.97 4.05 -4.21
C ASN A 70 -12.47 3.75 -4.11
N LEU A 71 -12.08 2.53 -3.77
CA LEU A 71 -10.67 2.11 -3.83
C LEU A 71 -10.11 2.21 -5.25
N GLN A 72 -10.86 1.74 -6.24
CA GLN A 72 -10.45 1.78 -7.65
C GLN A 72 -10.24 3.22 -8.14
N ARG A 73 -11.11 4.14 -7.72
CA ARG A 73 -11.06 5.54 -8.17
C ARG A 73 -10.03 6.39 -7.45
N THR A 74 -9.54 5.96 -6.31
CA THR A 74 -8.63 6.75 -5.47
C THR A 74 -7.32 6.02 -5.20
N THR A 75 -7.32 5.10 -4.25
CA THR A 75 -6.10 4.45 -3.75
C THR A 75 -5.40 3.62 -4.82
N MET A 76 -6.16 2.82 -5.57
CA MET A 76 -5.60 2.04 -6.67
C MET A 76 -5.12 2.93 -7.82
N GLU A 77 -5.86 4.01 -8.12
CA GLU A 77 -5.45 4.96 -9.16
C GLU A 77 -4.12 5.63 -8.83
N THR A 78 -3.90 5.98 -7.56
CA THR A 78 -2.62 6.52 -7.11
C THR A 78 -1.49 5.54 -7.36
N LEU A 79 -1.70 4.25 -7.09
CA LEU A 79 -0.68 3.23 -7.37
C LEU A 79 -0.40 3.10 -8.87
N ARG A 80 -1.41 3.21 -9.71
CA ARG A 80 -1.24 3.22 -11.17
C ARG A 80 -0.44 4.44 -11.64
N GLU A 81 -0.65 5.59 -11.03
CA GLU A 81 0.17 6.78 -11.32
C GLU A 81 1.63 6.55 -10.94
N MET A 82 1.88 5.91 -9.80
CA MET A 82 3.24 5.56 -9.37
C MET A 82 3.87 4.55 -10.34
N GLU A 83 3.08 3.59 -10.82
CA GLU A 83 3.53 2.65 -11.87
C GLU A 83 3.93 3.39 -13.14
N GLY A 84 3.16 4.38 -13.54
CA GLY A 84 3.48 5.22 -14.69
C GLY A 84 4.78 6.02 -14.54
N ARG A 85 5.23 6.22 -13.30
CA ARG A 85 6.48 6.90 -12.97
C ARG A 85 7.65 5.95 -12.73
N GLY A 86 7.47 4.66 -13.01
CA GLY A 86 8.55 3.67 -12.95
C GLY A 86 8.46 2.62 -11.86
N LEU A 87 7.46 2.69 -10.98
CA LEU A 87 7.24 1.63 -9.99
C LEU A 87 6.76 0.37 -10.72
N ARG A 88 7.33 -0.77 -10.43
CA ARG A 88 6.92 -2.04 -11.06
C ARG A 88 5.76 -2.63 -10.25
N VAL A 89 4.61 -2.84 -10.93
CA VAL A 89 3.40 -3.35 -10.29
C VAL A 89 2.81 -4.46 -11.15
N ARG A 90 2.48 -5.58 -10.54
CA ARG A 90 1.72 -6.64 -11.18
C ARG A 90 0.32 -6.70 -10.56
N TRP A 91 -0.67 -6.43 -11.39
CA TRP A 91 -2.07 -6.40 -10.96
C TRP A 91 -2.76 -7.74 -11.17
N ARG A 92 -3.70 -8.04 -10.28
CA ARG A 92 -4.57 -9.20 -10.39
C ARG A 92 -5.96 -8.85 -9.89
N ASP A 93 -6.98 -9.21 -10.69
CA ASP A 93 -8.37 -9.16 -10.25
C ASP A 93 -8.76 -10.55 -9.75
N ALA A 94 -9.14 -10.62 -8.49
CA ALA A 94 -9.48 -11.89 -7.83
C ALA A 94 -10.99 -12.05 -7.59
N GLY A 95 -11.82 -11.31 -8.34
CA GLY A 95 -13.28 -11.39 -8.26
C GLY A 95 -13.87 -10.40 -7.27
N GLY A 96 -13.78 -10.64 -5.98
CA GLY A 96 -14.32 -9.75 -4.94
C GLY A 96 -13.32 -8.71 -4.42
N HIS A 97 -12.07 -8.81 -4.83
CA HIS A 97 -11.02 -7.90 -4.43
C HIS A 97 -9.96 -7.79 -5.54
N HIS A 98 -9.09 -6.81 -5.42
CA HIS A 98 -7.94 -6.65 -6.31
C HIS A 98 -6.64 -6.84 -5.54
N GLU A 99 -5.60 -7.27 -6.25
CA GLU A 99 -4.28 -7.46 -5.69
C GLU A 99 -3.25 -6.71 -6.53
N ALA A 100 -2.21 -6.20 -5.88
CA ALA A 100 -1.07 -5.59 -6.55
C ALA A 100 0.22 -6.05 -5.90
N LEU A 101 1.10 -6.66 -6.70
CA LEU A 101 2.42 -7.09 -6.24
C LEU A 101 3.45 -6.06 -6.72
N VAL A 102 4.12 -5.41 -5.79
CA VAL A 102 4.96 -4.24 -6.03
C VAL A 102 6.44 -4.61 -5.96
N GLU A 103 7.22 -4.08 -6.92
CA GLU A 103 8.68 -4.27 -7.03
C GLU A 103 9.09 -5.74 -6.99
N GLY A 104 8.49 -6.52 -7.86
CA GLY A 104 8.74 -7.94 -7.96
C GLY A 104 8.03 -8.74 -6.88
N ASN A 105 8.61 -8.88 -5.72
CA ASN A 105 8.06 -9.64 -4.60
C ASN A 105 8.25 -8.92 -3.27
N LEU A 106 8.23 -7.59 -3.30
CA LEU A 106 8.54 -6.80 -2.12
C LEU A 106 7.33 -6.60 -1.21
N VAL A 107 6.23 -6.06 -1.75
CA VAL A 107 4.99 -5.79 -1.03
C VAL A 107 3.81 -6.24 -1.87
N GLN A 108 2.84 -6.85 -1.24
CA GLN A 108 1.59 -7.24 -1.88
C GLN A 108 0.42 -6.54 -1.19
N PHE A 109 -0.34 -5.76 -1.96
CA PHE A 109 -1.53 -5.08 -1.49
C PHE A 109 -2.77 -5.84 -1.89
N PHE A 110 -3.70 -6.00 -0.94
CA PHE A 110 -5.01 -6.60 -1.16
C PHE A 110 -6.06 -5.51 -0.95
N PHE A 111 -6.72 -5.09 -2.02
CA PHE A 111 -7.72 -4.01 -1.99
C PHE A 111 -9.10 -4.60 -1.81
N LEU A 112 -9.72 -4.30 -0.68
CA LEU A 112 -11.00 -4.87 -0.28
C LEU A 112 -11.97 -3.75 0.11
N GLY A 113 -13.12 -3.71 -0.55
CA GLY A 113 -14.21 -2.80 -0.14
C GLY A 113 -14.98 -3.36 1.05
N MET A 114 -15.44 -2.48 1.93
CA MET A 114 -16.28 -2.87 3.08
C MET A 114 -17.62 -3.45 2.63
N ASP A 115 -18.06 -3.16 1.41
CA ASP A 115 -19.23 -3.77 0.78
C ASP A 115 -19.03 -5.26 0.43
N HIS A 116 -17.80 -5.76 0.51
CA HIS A 116 -17.43 -7.16 0.29
C HIS A 116 -16.80 -7.79 1.54
N LEU A 117 -17.29 -7.46 2.74
CA LEU A 117 -16.73 -7.93 4.02
C LEU A 117 -16.62 -9.44 4.12
N ARG A 118 -17.57 -10.18 3.55
CA ARG A 118 -17.52 -11.66 3.55
C ARG A 118 -16.26 -12.20 2.88
N ASP A 119 -15.64 -11.42 2.02
CA ASP A 119 -14.41 -11.83 1.35
C ASP A 119 -13.18 -11.81 2.28
N LEU A 120 -13.31 -11.21 3.47
CA LEU A 120 -12.25 -11.26 4.49
C LEU A 120 -11.87 -12.70 4.86
N ASN A 121 -12.82 -13.63 4.75
CA ASN A 121 -12.53 -15.02 5.04
C ASN A 121 -11.44 -15.60 4.15
N LYS A 122 -11.26 -15.05 2.95
CA LYS A 122 -10.19 -15.46 2.02
C LYS A 122 -8.81 -15.15 2.55
N PHE A 123 -8.70 -14.23 3.51
CA PHE A 123 -7.43 -13.81 4.07
C PHE A 123 -7.11 -14.46 5.41
N GLN A 124 -7.98 -15.35 5.89
CA GLN A 124 -7.71 -16.10 7.11
C GLN A 124 -6.51 -17.02 6.90
N GLY A 125 -5.59 -16.98 7.83
CA GLY A 125 -4.46 -17.90 7.87
C GLY A 125 -3.25 -17.54 7.00
N PHE A 126 -3.29 -16.44 6.23
CA PHE A 126 -2.11 -16.11 5.44
C PHE A 126 -1.25 -14.95 5.99
N GLY A 127 -1.55 -14.49 7.18
CA GLY A 127 -0.67 -13.58 7.92
C GLY A 127 -0.39 -12.26 7.21
N ALA A 128 -1.36 -11.34 7.21
CA ALA A 128 -1.10 -9.98 6.76
C ALA A 128 -0.17 -9.27 7.76
N GLY A 129 0.83 -8.55 7.25
CA GLY A 129 1.74 -7.77 8.07
C GLY A 129 1.16 -6.41 8.43
N GLY A 130 0.25 -5.86 7.63
CA GLY A 130 -0.32 -4.55 7.84
C GLY A 130 -1.77 -4.44 7.43
N LEU A 131 -2.44 -3.45 8.03
CA LEU A 131 -3.80 -3.05 7.68
C LEU A 131 -3.80 -1.54 7.41
N TRP A 132 -4.33 -1.17 6.27
CA TRP A 132 -4.44 0.23 5.86
C TRP A 132 -5.91 0.58 5.68
N ILE A 133 -6.42 1.47 6.52
CA ILE A 133 -7.80 1.97 6.46
C ILE A 133 -7.77 3.34 5.78
N GLU A 134 -8.44 3.41 4.64
CA GLU A 134 -8.46 4.62 3.83
C GLU A 134 -9.73 5.46 4.06
#